data_ec23a221a8c524f190d89492e43afbf3
#
_entry.id   ec23a221a8c524f190d89492e43afbf3
#
_cell.length_a   1.000
_cell.length_b   1.000
_cell.length_c   1.000
_cell.angle_alpha   90.00
_cell.angle_beta   90.00
_cell.angle_gamma   90.00
#
_symmetry.space_group_name_H-M   'P 1'
#
loop_
_entity.id
_entity.type
_entity.pdbx_description
1 polymer ?
#
loop_
_entity_poly.entity_id
_entity_poly.type
_entity_poly.pdbx_seq_one_letter_code
_entity_poly.pdbx_strand_id
1 'polypeptide(L)'
;LEKSNEELLTGIAKLERQSPFPDEIFYRIFEIEDNVERQKYIEALRNEAKILKRSTEFNNLLKQFQLDYIQRMRQTGNKTAFTDQPLELICAEWSATDMGVKTIRYDKNMQPIPVIACSHPIMPIEILKNVDTSEERITLAYFKSASWQHITVDRSVCANTNKIVDVLSQYGIEVTSDNAKSLVRYISDCVGYNPVALEPKKSINRLGWVGVAFTPYEKDIRYEGGMDFEAIFKNVSEKGDFDVWKKLCSDLRKNIPLRMMMAASFASVLLEPLKVLPFVLHLWGTTGTGKTVALMVAMSIWGNPRMGGLVKTMNMTKNAIMRNAAFLCSIPFAGDELQTIKDKWQGNFDQLIYQITEGVDRGRAKAYGGVEDTKTWKNSFIFTGEEPITKVNSGGGSKNRVIEIAIDGPLVTDGHYVSSMVQENYGFAGRKFVEYIQETETCKIMDRYRELFEELCKLDTTDKQAMAMACMLLADEIAVKLFFTAEQPLQIVQVKQYLQSALDVDIAERAYQQVLNWVAKYQIRFEDPKAENSLNKGEVWGKIDGGKLIVNRDVLLSFLDQNGFDYTAVSRKWAEKGYLVRNSQGKMVHQTKVYGIKSSYIKFNLPEDDDTTDKDGFVQVENYEQETLPFD
;
A
#
# COMPACT_ATOMS: atom_id res chain seq x y z
N LEU A 1 -62.79 26.46 -3.20
CA LEU A 1 -61.85 25.89 -2.17
C LEU A 1 -62.28 26.31 -0.74
N GLU A 2 -62.56 27.59 -0.42
CA GLU A 2 -62.95 28.02 0.93
C GLU A 2 -64.24 27.39 1.45
N LYS A 3 -65.31 27.31 0.64
CA LYS A 3 -66.55 26.62 1.02
C LYS A 3 -66.34 25.12 1.30
N SER A 4 -65.44 24.47 0.60
CA SER A 4 -65.12 23.08 0.77
C SER A 4 -64.36 22.78 2.09
N ASN A 5 -63.57 23.75 2.56
CA ASN A 5 -62.80 23.64 3.80
C ASN A 5 -63.67 23.81 5.04
N GLU A 6 -64.68 24.71 5.01
CA GLU A 6 -65.68 24.84 6.05
C GLU A 6 -66.58 23.60 6.19
N GLU A 7 -66.92 22.93 5.09
CA GLU A 7 -67.67 21.68 5.07
C GLU A 7 -66.93 20.52 5.76
N LEU A 8 -65.61 20.46 5.64
CA LEU A 8 -64.79 19.45 6.32
C LEU A 8 -64.66 19.70 7.81
N LEU A 9 -64.51 20.95 8.25
CA LEU A 9 -64.50 21.31 9.67
C LEU A 9 -65.84 20.97 10.32
N THR A 10 -66.95 21.24 9.64
CA THR A 10 -68.29 20.85 10.10
C THR A 10 -68.51 19.35 10.07
N GLY A 11 -67.86 18.62 9.17
CA GLY A 11 -67.87 17.15 9.09
C GLY A 11 -67.24 16.47 10.32
N ILE A 12 -66.09 16.99 10.81
CA ILE A 12 -65.46 16.47 12.04
C ILE A 12 -66.29 16.78 13.29
N ALA A 13 -66.83 17.96 13.38
CA ALA A 13 -67.70 18.35 14.52
C ALA A 13 -68.95 17.46 14.65
N LYS A 14 -69.37 16.79 13.57
CA LYS A 14 -70.49 15.86 13.57
C LYS A 14 -70.08 14.40 13.79
N LEU A 15 -68.79 14.08 13.94
CA LEU A 15 -68.32 12.72 14.16
C LEU A 15 -68.69 12.25 15.59
N GLU A 16 -69.21 11.04 15.67
CA GLU A 16 -69.39 10.36 16.95
C GLU A 16 -68.05 9.90 17.51
N ARG A 17 -67.94 9.72 18.82
CA ARG A 17 -66.68 9.32 19.50
C ARG A 17 -66.05 8.03 18.98
N GLN A 18 -66.76 7.19 18.28
CA GLN A 18 -66.31 5.88 17.76
C GLN A 18 -66.08 5.87 16.24
N SER A 19 -66.47 6.92 15.53
CA SER A 19 -66.29 6.97 14.08
C SER A 19 -64.83 7.23 13.69
N PRO A 20 -64.22 6.54 12.70
CA PRO A 20 -62.87 6.81 12.24
C PRO A 20 -62.79 8.24 11.65
N PHE A 21 -61.63 8.88 11.77
CA PHE A 21 -61.37 10.12 11.05
C PHE A 21 -61.32 9.82 9.55
N PRO A 22 -62.05 10.58 8.69
CA PRO A 22 -62.00 10.39 7.25
C PRO A 22 -60.60 10.72 6.68
N ASP A 23 -60.02 9.83 5.87
CA ASP A 23 -58.72 10.01 5.25
C ASP A 23 -58.66 11.28 4.36
N GLU A 24 -59.78 11.63 3.76
CA GLU A 24 -59.95 12.80 2.90
C GLU A 24 -59.57 14.13 3.57
N ILE A 25 -59.75 14.23 4.89
CA ILE A 25 -59.34 15.39 5.68
C ILE A 25 -57.84 15.59 5.64
N PHE A 26 -57.07 14.47 5.81
CA PHE A 26 -55.63 14.52 5.86
C PHE A 26 -55.06 14.78 4.46
N TYR A 27 -55.62 14.22 3.40
CA TYR A 27 -55.18 14.51 2.02
C TYR A 27 -55.36 15.99 1.69
N ARG A 28 -56.52 16.57 2.01
CA ARG A 28 -56.79 17.99 1.76
C ARG A 28 -55.92 18.95 2.57
N ILE A 29 -55.56 18.61 3.81
CA ILE A 29 -54.61 19.39 4.62
C ILE A 29 -53.31 19.62 3.83
N PHE A 30 -52.80 18.60 3.15
CA PHE A 30 -51.54 18.66 2.44
C PHE A 30 -51.69 19.23 1.03
N GLU A 31 -52.86 19.37 0.48
CA GLU A 31 -53.14 20.07 -0.78
C GLU A 31 -53.19 21.61 -0.61
N ILE A 32 -53.28 22.13 0.60
CA ILE A 32 -53.24 23.57 0.86
C ILE A 32 -51.81 24.08 0.65
N GLU A 33 -51.61 24.89 -0.38
CA GLU A 33 -50.28 25.39 -0.76
C GLU A 33 -49.73 26.40 0.26
N ASP A 34 -50.60 27.26 0.82
CA ASP A 34 -50.22 28.24 1.84
C ASP A 34 -49.96 27.58 3.21
N ASN A 35 -48.71 27.68 3.66
CA ASN A 35 -48.30 27.09 4.94
C ASN A 35 -48.99 27.71 6.16
N VAL A 36 -49.34 28.99 6.10
CA VAL A 36 -50.01 29.67 7.24
C VAL A 36 -51.48 29.23 7.31
N GLU A 37 -52.14 29.17 6.17
CA GLU A 37 -53.51 28.66 6.08
C GLU A 37 -53.56 27.19 6.51
N ARG A 38 -52.63 26.37 6.03
CA ARG A 38 -52.50 24.96 6.43
C ARG A 38 -52.36 24.80 7.93
N GLN A 39 -51.52 25.60 8.59
CA GLN A 39 -51.34 25.54 10.05
C GLN A 39 -52.60 25.96 10.83
N LYS A 40 -53.28 27.02 10.41
CA LYS A 40 -54.56 27.42 10.99
C LYS A 40 -55.58 26.28 10.88
N TYR A 41 -55.59 25.60 9.76
CA TYR A 41 -56.48 24.48 9.52
C TYR A 41 -56.16 23.27 10.41
N ILE A 42 -54.90 22.91 10.54
CA ILE A 42 -54.43 21.85 11.43
C ILE A 42 -54.78 22.16 12.90
N GLU A 43 -54.62 23.42 13.34
CA GLU A 43 -54.98 23.82 14.71
C GLU A 43 -56.49 23.74 14.98
N ALA A 44 -57.33 24.16 14.02
CA ALA A 44 -58.75 24.02 14.12
C ALA A 44 -59.17 22.54 14.27
N LEU A 45 -58.62 21.66 13.42
CA LEU A 45 -58.90 20.22 13.47
C LEU A 45 -58.36 19.55 14.75
N ARG A 46 -57.25 20.00 15.31
CA ARG A 46 -56.73 19.56 16.62
C ARG A 46 -57.66 19.92 17.75
N ASN A 47 -58.26 21.11 17.71
CA ASN A 47 -59.22 21.53 18.70
C ASN A 47 -60.49 20.67 18.67
N GLU A 48 -61.01 20.35 17.46
CA GLU A 48 -62.13 19.43 17.32
C GLU A 48 -61.79 18.02 17.83
N ALA A 49 -60.60 17.48 17.46
CA ALA A 49 -60.13 16.19 17.96
C ALA A 49 -59.96 16.17 19.50
N LYS A 50 -59.64 17.33 20.12
CA LYS A 50 -59.56 17.47 21.57
C LYS A 50 -60.94 17.42 22.23
N ILE A 51 -61.96 18.04 21.61
CA ILE A 51 -63.35 17.97 22.05
C ILE A 51 -63.82 16.51 22.04
N LEU A 52 -63.47 15.75 21.01
CA LEU A 52 -63.79 14.33 20.89
C LEU A 52 -62.93 13.43 21.82
N LYS A 53 -61.93 13.96 22.55
CA LYS A 53 -60.94 13.24 23.39
C LYS A 53 -60.10 12.25 22.60
N ARG A 54 -59.78 12.52 21.30
CA ARG A 54 -59.06 11.67 20.37
C ARG A 54 -57.80 12.34 19.79
N SER A 55 -57.22 13.30 20.51
CA SER A 55 -56.06 14.09 20.06
C SER A 55 -54.87 13.22 19.68
N THR A 56 -54.62 12.13 20.42
CA THR A 56 -53.46 11.21 20.15
C THR A 56 -53.62 10.50 18.82
N GLU A 57 -54.84 10.01 18.56
CA GLU A 57 -55.14 9.32 17.30
C GLU A 57 -55.04 10.27 16.11
N PHE A 58 -55.65 11.47 16.23
CA PHE A 58 -55.55 12.50 15.19
C PHE A 58 -54.08 12.85 14.86
N ASN A 59 -53.23 13.08 15.88
CA ASN A 59 -51.85 13.43 15.66
C ASN A 59 -51.03 12.27 15.04
N ASN A 60 -51.36 11.04 15.39
CA ASN A 60 -50.72 9.87 14.77
C ASN A 60 -51.08 9.73 13.28
N LEU A 61 -52.37 9.89 12.96
CA LEU A 61 -52.85 9.87 11.58
C LEU A 61 -52.25 11.04 10.77
N LEU A 62 -52.26 12.25 11.33
CA LEU A 62 -51.65 13.44 10.71
C LEU A 62 -50.18 13.18 10.36
N LYS A 63 -49.41 12.55 11.29
CA LYS A 63 -48.02 12.20 11.08
C LYS A 63 -47.86 11.15 9.97
N GLN A 64 -48.73 10.12 9.92
CA GLN A 64 -48.69 9.09 8.88
C GLN A 64 -48.99 9.68 7.50
N PHE A 65 -50.06 10.50 7.41
CA PHE A 65 -50.39 11.16 6.15
C PHE A 65 -49.34 12.19 5.72
N GLN A 66 -48.71 12.85 6.67
CA GLN A 66 -47.55 13.72 6.38
C GLN A 66 -46.40 12.95 5.75
N LEU A 67 -46.09 11.76 6.26
CA LEU A 67 -45.05 10.89 5.68
C LEU A 67 -45.42 10.40 4.28
N ASP A 68 -46.71 10.01 4.09
CA ASP A 68 -47.20 9.59 2.78
C ASP A 68 -47.21 10.76 1.78
N TYR A 69 -47.61 11.94 2.19
CA TYR A 69 -47.53 13.15 1.37
C TYR A 69 -46.12 13.50 0.99
N ILE A 70 -45.17 13.47 1.93
CA ILE A 70 -43.73 13.65 1.65
C ILE A 70 -43.23 12.59 0.65
N GLN A 71 -43.69 11.35 0.77
CA GLN A 71 -43.32 10.27 -0.16
C GLN A 71 -43.91 10.50 -1.54
N ARG A 72 -45.16 10.97 -1.65
CA ARG A 72 -45.75 11.36 -2.96
C ARG A 72 -45.07 12.58 -3.57
N MET A 73 -44.77 13.61 -2.77
CA MET A 73 -44.02 14.79 -3.21
C MET A 73 -42.61 14.42 -3.66
N ARG A 74 -42.01 13.37 -3.11
CA ARG A 74 -40.74 12.82 -3.63
C ARG A 74 -40.87 12.31 -5.06
N GLN A 75 -42.03 11.81 -5.45
CA GLN A 75 -42.30 11.33 -6.82
C GLN A 75 -42.74 12.44 -7.78
N THR A 76 -43.27 13.56 -7.27
CA THR A 76 -43.84 14.68 -8.06
C THR A 76 -43.11 16.01 -7.90
N GLY A 77 -41.97 16.03 -7.16
CA GLY A 77 -41.15 17.25 -6.99
C GLY A 77 -40.58 17.78 -8.31
N ASN A 78 -40.15 19.05 -8.31
CA ASN A 78 -39.48 19.62 -9.47
C ASN A 78 -38.33 18.74 -9.94
N LYS A 79 -38.13 18.67 -11.24
CA LYS A 79 -37.01 17.98 -11.87
C LYS A 79 -35.98 18.95 -12.36
N THR A 80 -34.75 18.52 -12.43
CA THR A 80 -33.69 19.28 -13.09
C THR A 80 -33.99 19.40 -14.58
N ALA A 81 -33.82 20.60 -15.14
CA ALA A 81 -34.12 20.93 -16.54
C ALA A 81 -32.98 21.76 -17.16
N PHE A 82 -31.76 21.23 -17.07
CA PHE A 82 -30.59 21.82 -17.72
C PHE A 82 -30.45 21.30 -19.15
N THR A 83 -29.94 22.12 -20.04
CA THR A 83 -29.62 21.69 -21.41
C THR A 83 -28.47 20.64 -21.36
N ASP A 84 -28.67 19.53 -22.09
CA ASP A 84 -27.70 18.43 -22.18
C ASP A 84 -27.24 17.88 -20.82
N GLN A 85 -28.13 17.89 -19.83
CA GLN A 85 -27.80 17.39 -18.49
C GLN A 85 -27.47 15.88 -18.48
N PRO A 86 -26.47 15.45 -17.67
CA PRO A 86 -26.07 14.05 -17.60
C PRO A 86 -27.17 13.11 -17.05
N LEU A 87 -28.03 13.61 -16.14
CA LEU A 87 -29.12 12.89 -15.51
C LEU A 87 -30.33 13.81 -15.33
N GLU A 88 -31.53 13.25 -15.29
CA GLU A 88 -32.72 13.93 -14.78
C GLU A 88 -32.94 13.52 -13.32
N LEU A 89 -32.96 14.52 -12.42
CA LEU A 89 -33.12 14.27 -10.98
C LEU A 89 -34.33 15.04 -10.42
N ILE A 90 -35.01 14.44 -9.46
CA ILE A 90 -35.99 15.13 -8.64
C ILE A 90 -35.22 16.06 -7.69
N CYS A 91 -35.52 17.34 -7.71
CA CYS A 91 -34.84 18.36 -6.93
C CYS A 91 -35.77 19.13 -5.95
N ALA A 92 -36.85 18.49 -5.52
CA ALA A 92 -37.80 18.99 -4.53
C ALA A 92 -38.35 20.39 -4.87
N GLU A 93 -38.12 21.39 -4.00
CA GLU A 93 -38.56 22.76 -4.15
C GLU A 93 -37.68 23.63 -5.07
N TRP A 94 -36.57 23.07 -5.58
CA TRP A 94 -35.60 23.82 -6.36
C TRP A 94 -36.02 23.93 -7.84
N SER A 95 -35.87 25.13 -8.40
CA SER A 95 -35.89 25.36 -9.83
C SER A 95 -34.45 25.27 -10.35
N ALA A 96 -34.12 24.18 -11.00
CA ALA A 96 -32.77 23.85 -11.51
C ALA A 96 -32.81 23.92 -13.06
N THR A 97 -32.38 25.02 -13.63
CA THR A 97 -32.42 25.32 -15.07
C THR A 97 -31.09 25.93 -15.52
N ASP A 98 -30.92 26.19 -16.82
CA ASP A 98 -29.70 26.82 -17.36
C ASP A 98 -29.37 28.19 -16.72
N MET A 99 -30.35 28.81 -16.08
CA MET A 99 -30.16 30.03 -15.29
C MET A 99 -29.67 29.79 -13.86
N GLY A 100 -29.21 28.55 -13.55
CA GLY A 100 -28.73 28.13 -12.26
C GLY A 100 -29.80 27.46 -11.39
N VAL A 101 -29.49 27.34 -10.11
CA VAL A 101 -30.34 26.65 -9.11
C VAL A 101 -30.84 27.65 -8.10
N LYS A 102 -32.15 27.78 -7.98
CA LYS A 102 -32.82 28.73 -7.09
C LYS A 102 -34.11 28.16 -6.52
N THR A 103 -34.57 28.71 -5.40
CA THR A 103 -35.92 28.48 -4.84
C THR A 103 -36.49 29.80 -4.38
N ILE A 104 -37.79 29.83 -4.07
CA ILE A 104 -38.46 30.99 -3.54
C ILE A 104 -38.81 30.68 -2.09
N ARG A 105 -38.42 31.56 -1.17
CA ARG A 105 -38.87 31.58 0.22
C ARG A 105 -39.74 32.80 0.46
N TYR A 106 -40.58 32.71 1.42
CA TYR A 106 -41.44 33.84 1.79
C TYR A 106 -40.96 34.44 3.12
N ASP A 107 -40.91 35.77 3.19
CA ASP A 107 -40.60 36.49 4.42
C ASP A 107 -41.79 36.49 5.40
N LYS A 108 -41.63 37.17 6.53
CA LYS A 108 -42.71 37.30 7.55
C LYS A 108 -43.94 38.02 7.02
N ASN A 109 -43.83 38.78 5.94
CA ASN A 109 -44.88 39.54 5.28
C ASN A 109 -45.40 38.84 4.03
N MET A 110 -45.04 37.55 3.82
CA MET A 110 -45.41 36.75 2.66
C MET A 110 -44.87 37.28 1.32
N GLN A 111 -43.80 38.09 1.36
CA GLN A 111 -43.14 38.56 0.14
C GLN A 111 -42.16 37.49 -0.36
N PRO A 112 -42.15 37.15 -1.65
CA PRO A 112 -41.26 36.14 -2.20
C PRO A 112 -39.81 36.66 -2.23
N ILE A 113 -38.91 35.88 -1.60
CA ILE A 113 -37.48 36.14 -1.60
C ILE A 113 -36.82 35.02 -2.41
N PRO A 114 -36.18 35.33 -3.54
CA PRO A 114 -35.41 34.36 -4.26
C PRO A 114 -34.17 33.95 -3.48
N VAL A 115 -33.95 32.64 -3.33
CA VAL A 115 -32.79 32.06 -2.68
C VAL A 115 -32.00 31.33 -3.74
N ILE A 116 -30.78 31.79 -4.02
CA ILE A 116 -29.90 31.20 -5.02
C ILE A 116 -29.01 30.16 -4.32
N ALA A 117 -29.01 28.93 -4.84
CA ALA A 117 -28.08 27.88 -4.42
C ALA A 117 -26.79 27.93 -5.27
N CYS A 118 -26.92 28.12 -6.60
CA CYS A 118 -25.79 28.30 -7.50
C CYS A 118 -26.26 29.11 -8.71
N SER A 119 -25.42 30.03 -9.22
CA SER A 119 -25.74 30.90 -10.36
C SER A 119 -25.55 30.20 -11.71
N HIS A 120 -24.97 29.02 -11.76
CA HIS A 120 -24.85 28.18 -12.95
C HIS A 120 -25.34 26.75 -12.68
N PRO A 121 -25.59 25.95 -13.74
CA PRO A 121 -26.01 24.56 -13.59
C PRO A 121 -25.01 23.74 -12.77
N ILE A 122 -25.53 23.00 -11.79
CA ILE A 122 -24.77 22.05 -10.99
C ILE A 122 -25.71 20.94 -10.50
N MET A 123 -25.25 19.70 -10.48
CA MET A 123 -26.03 18.57 -9.98
C MET A 123 -25.14 17.40 -9.55
N PRO A 124 -25.54 16.58 -8.56
CA PRO A 124 -24.89 15.30 -8.29
C PRO A 124 -25.24 14.31 -9.40
N ILE A 125 -24.25 13.53 -9.86
CA ILE A 125 -24.45 12.56 -10.94
C ILE A 125 -24.05 11.13 -10.53
N GLU A 126 -23.27 10.97 -9.47
CA GLU A 126 -22.79 9.68 -9.04
C GLU A 126 -22.41 9.72 -7.55
N ILE A 127 -22.67 8.62 -6.86
CA ILE A 127 -22.15 8.37 -5.51
C ILE A 127 -21.17 7.21 -5.62
N LEU A 128 -19.97 7.39 -5.11
CA LEU A 128 -18.93 6.38 -5.02
C LEU A 128 -18.78 5.97 -3.56
N LYS A 129 -18.80 4.66 -3.30
CA LYS A 129 -18.59 4.09 -1.97
C LYS A 129 -17.32 3.26 -1.96
N ASN A 130 -16.33 3.72 -1.21
CA ASN A 130 -15.05 3.05 -1.09
C ASN A 130 -15.21 1.68 -0.42
N VAL A 131 -14.69 0.63 -1.06
CA VAL A 131 -14.84 -0.75 -0.57
C VAL A 131 -13.94 -1.06 0.63
N ASP A 132 -12.86 -0.31 0.84
CA ASP A 132 -11.95 -0.49 1.98
C ASP A 132 -12.43 0.29 3.23
N THR A 133 -12.84 1.56 3.04
CA THR A 133 -13.17 2.47 4.15
C THR A 133 -14.66 2.64 4.39
N SER A 134 -15.50 2.22 3.43
CA SER A 134 -16.95 2.49 3.39
C SER A 134 -17.31 3.98 3.32
N GLU A 135 -16.35 4.87 3.17
CA GLU A 135 -16.58 6.30 2.97
C GLU A 135 -17.23 6.56 1.60
N GLU A 136 -18.05 7.60 1.56
CA GLU A 136 -18.74 7.99 0.32
C GLU A 136 -18.18 9.29 -0.22
N ARG A 137 -18.08 9.33 -1.57
CA ARG A 137 -17.77 10.52 -2.35
C ARG A 137 -18.89 10.80 -3.33
N ILE A 138 -19.10 12.07 -3.66
CA ILE A 138 -20.13 12.51 -4.60
C ILE A 138 -19.45 13.15 -5.80
N THR A 139 -19.79 12.69 -7.00
CA THR A 139 -19.39 13.35 -8.23
C THR A 139 -20.47 14.37 -8.60
N LEU A 140 -20.06 15.64 -8.66
CA LEU A 140 -20.88 16.75 -9.10
C LEU A 140 -20.55 17.06 -10.56
N ALA A 141 -21.58 17.19 -11.40
CA ALA A 141 -21.48 17.81 -12.72
C ALA A 141 -21.84 19.28 -12.58
N TYR A 142 -21.08 20.15 -13.24
CA TYR A 142 -21.34 21.58 -13.32
C TYR A 142 -21.01 22.12 -14.71
N PHE A 143 -21.80 23.09 -15.17
CA PHE A 143 -21.65 23.66 -16.50
C PHE A 143 -20.78 24.91 -16.46
N LYS A 144 -19.66 24.88 -17.18
CA LYS A 144 -18.72 26.00 -17.28
C LYS A 144 -18.01 25.96 -18.62
N SER A 145 -17.70 27.16 -19.19
CA SER A 145 -17.03 27.26 -20.47
C SER A 145 -17.71 26.46 -21.60
N ALA A 146 -19.04 26.52 -21.65
CA ALA A 146 -19.89 25.87 -22.64
C ALA A 146 -19.83 24.31 -22.62
N SER A 147 -19.43 23.72 -21.52
CA SER A 147 -19.41 22.25 -21.35
C SER A 147 -19.70 21.81 -19.93
N TRP A 148 -20.24 20.59 -19.79
CA TRP A 148 -20.36 19.93 -18.51
C TRP A 148 -18.98 19.44 -18.06
N GLN A 149 -18.58 19.85 -16.88
CA GLN A 149 -17.38 19.41 -16.17
C GLN A 149 -17.75 18.60 -14.94
N HIS A 150 -16.86 17.75 -14.47
CA HIS A 150 -17.13 16.87 -13.32
C HIS A 150 -16.06 17.06 -12.25
N ILE A 151 -16.48 16.96 -10.99
CA ILE A 151 -15.60 16.92 -9.82
C ILE A 151 -16.12 15.89 -8.83
N THR A 152 -15.22 15.05 -8.31
CA THR A 152 -15.55 14.10 -7.23
C THR A 152 -15.01 14.64 -5.91
N VAL A 153 -15.87 14.81 -4.93
CA VAL A 153 -15.54 15.34 -3.59
C VAL A 153 -16.03 14.41 -2.49
N ASP A 154 -15.40 14.48 -1.33
CA ASP A 154 -15.88 13.73 -0.16
C ASP A 154 -17.30 14.16 0.23
N ARG A 155 -18.14 13.22 0.62
CA ARG A 155 -19.52 13.52 1.03
C ARG A 155 -19.58 14.59 2.14
N SER A 156 -18.57 14.61 3.01
CA SER A 156 -18.44 15.62 4.06
C SER A 156 -18.30 17.05 3.54
N VAL A 157 -17.79 17.25 2.31
CA VAL A 157 -17.73 18.55 1.65
C VAL A 157 -19.13 19.03 1.29
N CYS A 158 -19.95 18.16 0.71
CA CYS A 158 -21.35 18.46 0.35
C CYS A 158 -22.29 18.62 1.57
N ALA A 159 -21.83 18.26 2.76
CA ALA A 159 -22.59 18.38 4.02
C ALA A 159 -22.14 19.56 4.91
N ASN A 160 -21.10 20.30 4.52
CA ASN A 160 -20.52 21.36 5.35
C ASN A 160 -20.35 22.66 4.56
N THR A 161 -20.93 23.75 5.06
CA THR A 161 -20.96 25.06 4.40
C THR A 161 -19.58 25.69 4.21
N ASN A 162 -18.63 25.47 5.12
CA ASN A 162 -17.29 26.03 4.98
C ASN A 162 -16.47 25.18 3.99
N LYS A 163 -16.51 23.85 4.15
CA LYS A 163 -15.77 22.94 3.26
C LYS A 163 -16.23 23.06 1.80
N ILE A 164 -17.53 23.24 1.55
CA ILE A 164 -18.05 23.32 0.19
C ILE A 164 -17.54 24.59 -0.50
N VAL A 165 -17.42 25.71 0.22
CA VAL A 165 -16.81 26.95 -0.30
C VAL A 165 -15.33 26.72 -0.63
N ASP A 166 -14.56 26.18 0.34
CA ASP A 166 -13.12 25.98 0.19
C ASP A 166 -12.77 25.07 -1.01
N VAL A 167 -13.55 24.00 -1.20
CA VAL A 167 -13.25 23.01 -2.24
C VAL A 167 -13.81 23.42 -3.60
N LEU A 168 -15.10 23.77 -3.70
CA LEU A 168 -15.74 23.99 -5.00
C LEU A 168 -15.28 25.30 -5.66
N SER A 169 -14.93 26.33 -4.88
CA SER A 169 -14.42 27.59 -5.40
C SER A 169 -13.11 27.42 -6.20
N GLN A 170 -12.26 26.45 -5.83
CA GLN A 170 -11.01 26.15 -6.53
C GLN A 170 -11.24 25.67 -7.97
N TYR A 171 -12.41 25.10 -8.25
CA TYR A 171 -12.82 24.66 -9.59
C TYR A 171 -13.64 25.72 -10.33
N GLY A 172 -13.75 26.92 -9.73
CA GLY A 172 -14.48 28.04 -10.30
C GLY A 172 -16.00 27.84 -10.30
N ILE A 173 -16.52 27.01 -9.39
CA ILE A 173 -17.93 26.91 -9.08
C ILE A 173 -18.28 28.09 -8.19
N GLU A 174 -19.33 28.86 -8.55
CA GLU A 174 -19.73 30.04 -7.81
C GLU A 174 -20.45 29.68 -6.50
N VAL A 175 -19.64 29.45 -5.48
CA VAL A 175 -20.07 29.20 -4.12
C VAL A 175 -19.37 30.18 -3.18
N THR A 176 -20.15 30.84 -2.32
CA THR A 176 -19.70 31.81 -1.31
C THR A 176 -20.35 31.49 0.03
N SER A 177 -19.96 32.19 1.09
CA SER A 177 -20.62 32.07 2.40
C SER A 177 -22.14 32.31 2.36
N ASP A 178 -22.60 33.13 1.38
CA ASP A 178 -24.01 33.52 1.31
C ASP A 178 -24.91 32.42 0.73
N ASN A 179 -24.41 31.68 -0.29
CA ASN A 179 -25.20 30.64 -0.97
C ASN A 179 -24.84 29.21 -0.55
N ALA A 180 -23.73 28.99 0.18
CA ALA A 180 -23.24 27.67 0.57
C ALA A 180 -24.29 26.81 1.26
N LYS A 181 -25.05 27.38 2.20
CA LYS A 181 -26.12 26.66 2.92
C LYS A 181 -27.22 26.17 1.99
N SER A 182 -27.57 26.96 1.00
CA SER A 182 -28.58 26.63 -0.01
C SER A 182 -28.08 25.56 -0.97
N LEU A 183 -26.81 25.64 -1.39
CA LEU A 183 -26.18 24.64 -2.24
C LEU A 183 -26.05 23.28 -1.55
N VAL A 184 -25.60 23.24 -0.28
CA VAL A 184 -25.59 22.03 0.55
C VAL A 184 -26.97 21.39 0.61
N ARG A 185 -28.02 22.21 0.84
CA ARG A 185 -29.40 21.72 0.92
C ARG A 185 -29.87 21.16 -0.42
N TYR A 186 -29.64 21.86 -1.52
CA TYR A 186 -30.00 21.40 -2.87
C TYR A 186 -29.36 20.06 -3.20
N ILE A 187 -28.03 19.92 -2.99
CA ILE A 187 -27.33 18.65 -3.24
C ILE A 187 -27.90 17.54 -2.37
N SER A 188 -28.14 17.81 -1.09
CA SER A 188 -28.74 16.84 -0.17
C SER A 188 -30.13 16.39 -0.59
N ASP A 189 -30.97 17.32 -1.06
CA ASP A 189 -32.31 17.00 -1.56
C ASP A 189 -32.23 16.15 -2.84
N CYS A 190 -31.37 16.51 -3.82
CA CYS A 190 -31.14 15.71 -5.01
C CYS A 190 -30.69 14.28 -4.67
N VAL A 191 -29.77 14.11 -3.73
CA VAL A 191 -29.30 12.78 -3.30
C VAL A 191 -30.44 12.01 -2.60
N GLY A 192 -31.18 12.66 -1.71
CA GLY A 192 -32.22 12.02 -0.91
C GLY A 192 -33.46 11.59 -1.71
N TYR A 193 -33.81 12.34 -2.77
CA TYR A 193 -35.00 12.04 -3.58
C TYR A 193 -34.72 11.10 -4.75
N ASN A 194 -33.46 10.77 -5.07
CA ASN A 194 -33.11 9.94 -6.21
C ASN A 194 -32.26 8.70 -5.83
N PRO A 195 -32.71 7.85 -4.87
CA PRO A 195 -31.89 6.75 -4.38
C PRO A 195 -31.58 5.67 -5.44
N VAL A 196 -32.41 5.56 -6.48
CA VAL A 196 -32.19 4.61 -7.58
C VAL A 196 -31.24 5.20 -8.63
N ALA A 197 -31.43 6.45 -9.03
CA ALA A 197 -30.58 7.12 -10.02
C ALA A 197 -29.16 7.38 -9.48
N LEU A 198 -29.03 7.59 -8.18
CA LEU A 198 -27.79 7.84 -7.44
C LEU A 198 -27.43 6.67 -6.50
N GLU A 199 -27.69 5.42 -6.94
CA GLU A 199 -27.26 4.24 -6.20
C GLU A 199 -25.73 4.24 -6.04
N PRO A 200 -25.20 4.04 -4.81
CA PRO A 200 -23.76 4.04 -4.57
C PRO A 200 -23.04 2.95 -5.35
N LYS A 201 -22.09 3.32 -6.20
CA LYS A 201 -21.23 2.43 -6.95
C LYS A 201 -19.97 2.11 -6.15
N LYS A 202 -19.48 0.87 -6.27
CA LYS A 202 -18.23 0.47 -5.64
C LYS A 202 -17.06 1.27 -6.21
N SER A 203 -16.20 1.73 -5.34
CA SER A 203 -15.01 2.50 -5.71
C SER A 203 -13.81 2.15 -4.84
N ILE A 204 -12.63 2.53 -5.31
CA ILE A 204 -11.36 2.33 -4.63
C ILE A 204 -10.36 3.41 -5.01
N ASN A 205 -9.40 3.69 -4.12
CA ASN A 205 -8.33 4.67 -4.35
C ASN A 205 -6.93 4.03 -4.46
N ARG A 206 -6.84 2.72 -4.68
CA ARG A 206 -5.62 1.94 -4.82
C ARG A 206 -5.74 0.85 -5.89
N LEU A 207 -4.64 0.21 -6.20
CA LEU A 207 -4.55 -0.98 -7.05
C LEU A 207 -4.59 -2.27 -6.21
N GLY A 208 -4.59 -3.43 -6.88
CA GLY A 208 -4.43 -4.74 -6.27
C GLY A 208 -5.73 -5.41 -5.83
N TRP A 209 -5.63 -6.38 -4.94
CA TRP A 209 -6.74 -7.22 -4.51
C TRP A 209 -7.79 -6.46 -3.69
N VAL A 210 -9.05 -6.75 -3.98
CA VAL A 210 -10.25 -6.32 -3.25
C VAL A 210 -11.11 -7.56 -3.02
N GLY A 211 -10.87 -8.27 -1.95
CA GLY A 211 -11.41 -9.61 -1.78
C GLY A 211 -10.93 -10.54 -2.90
N VAL A 212 -11.86 -11.02 -3.73
CA VAL A 212 -11.55 -11.86 -4.90
C VAL A 212 -11.38 -11.07 -6.20
N ALA A 213 -11.77 -9.80 -6.22
CA ALA A 213 -11.61 -8.91 -7.36
C ALA A 213 -10.20 -8.29 -7.39
N PHE A 214 -9.74 -7.86 -8.56
CA PHE A 214 -8.44 -7.21 -8.72
C PHE A 214 -8.54 -5.92 -9.54
N THR A 215 -8.12 -4.80 -8.96
CA THR A 215 -8.10 -3.50 -9.65
C THR A 215 -6.75 -3.25 -10.33
N PRO A 216 -6.75 -2.75 -11.58
CA PRO A 216 -7.87 -2.10 -12.29
C PRO A 216 -8.65 -3.03 -13.24
N TYR A 217 -8.51 -4.36 -13.15
CA TYR A 217 -9.11 -5.28 -14.12
C TYR A 217 -10.61 -5.49 -13.90
N GLU A 218 -11.11 -5.20 -12.69
CA GLU A 218 -12.53 -5.29 -12.34
C GLU A 218 -13.29 -4.04 -12.81
N LYS A 219 -14.30 -4.25 -13.68
CA LYS A 219 -15.06 -3.16 -14.30
C LYS A 219 -16.08 -2.51 -13.37
N ASP A 220 -16.55 -3.24 -12.37
CA ASP A 220 -17.59 -2.78 -11.45
C ASP A 220 -17.02 -1.95 -10.28
N ILE A 221 -15.70 -1.85 -10.18
CA ILE A 221 -15.01 -1.04 -9.16
C ILE A 221 -14.35 0.16 -9.85
N ARG A 222 -14.80 1.38 -9.50
CA ARG A 222 -14.28 2.61 -10.08
C ARG A 222 -13.12 3.16 -9.29
N TYR A 223 -12.17 3.78 -9.99
CA TYR A 223 -11.12 4.55 -9.35
C TYR A 223 -11.68 5.90 -8.86
N GLU A 224 -11.46 6.21 -7.58
CA GLU A 224 -11.87 7.47 -6.95
C GLU A 224 -10.71 8.27 -6.34
N GLY A 225 -9.47 7.83 -6.56
CA GLY A 225 -8.27 8.47 -6.01
C GLY A 225 -8.01 9.86 -6.58
N GLY A 226 -7.09 10.58 -5.94
CA GLY A 226 -6.65 11.90 -6.40
C GLY A 226 -5.86 11.85 -7.71
N MET A 227 -5.73 13.00 -8.37
CA MET A 227 -4.97 13.15 -9.62
C MET A 227 -3.52 12.68 -9.53
N ASP A 228 -2.92 12.74 -8.34
CA ASP A 228 -1.53 12.30 -8.10
C ASP A 228 -1.27 10.85 -8.50
N PHE A 229 -2.24 9.97 -8.28
CA PHE A 229 -2.15 8.54 -8.59
C PHE A 229 -2.95 8.12 -9.82
N GLU A 230 -3.79 8.98 -10.36
CA GLU A 230 -4.62 8.66 -11.53
C GLU A 230 -3.76 8.29 -12.75
N ALA A 231 -2.66 9.01 -12.96
CA ALA A 231 -1.72 8.72 -14.04
C ALA A 231 -1.08 7.32 -13.88
N ILE A 232 -0.77 6.92 -12.63
CA ILE A 232 -0.20 5.58 -12.35
C ILE A 232 -1.29 4.51 -12.54
N PHE A 233 -2.51 4.77 -12.08
CA PHE A 233 -3.64 3.87 -12.29
C PHE A 233 -3.88 3.60 -13.78
N LYS A 234 -3.88 4.65 -14.60
CA LYS A 234 -4.03 4.56 -16.06
C LYS A 234 -2.85 3.86 -16.76
N ASN A 235 -1.66 3.88 -16.15
CA ASN A 235 -0.49 3.18 -16.68
C ASN A 235 -0.59 1.64 -16.56
N VAL A 236 -1.44 1.13 -15.64
CA VAL A 236 -1.75 -0.32 -15.57
C VAL A 236 -2.80 -0.63 -16.65
N SER A 237 -2.33 -0.77 -17.87
CA SER A 237 -3.14 -0.94 -19.07
C SER A 237 -2.39 -1.80 -20.10
N GLU A 238 -3.10 -2.27 -21.10
CA GLU A 238 -2.55 -3.08 -22.20
C GLU A 238 -2.25 -2.20 -23.41
N LYS A 239 -1.12 -2.45 -24.09
CA LYS A 239 -0.75 -1.83 -25.35
C LYS A 239 0.06 -2.77 -26.23
N GLY A 240 -0.13 -2.70 -27.54
CA GLY A 240 0.68 -3.40 -28.54
C GLY A 240 0.25 -4.85 -28.76
N ASP A 241 1.23 -5.73 -29.00
CA ASP A 241 1.04 -7.13 -29.34
C ASP A 241 1.61 -8.05 -28.26
N PHE A 242 0.78 -8.98 -27.77
CA PHE A 242 1.17 -9.91 -26.71
C PHE A 242 2.16 -10.98 -27.18
N ASP A 243 2.05 -11.45 -28.43
CA ASP A 243 2.97 -12.48 -28.95
C ASP A 243 4.38 -11.90 -29.17
N VAL A 244 4.44 -10.63 -29.58
CA VAL A 244 5.70 -9.89 -29.66
C VAL A 244 6.35 -9.78 -28.29
N TRP A 245 5.57 -9.40 -27.25
CA TRP A 245 6.05 -9.34 -25.87
C TRP A 245 6.53 -10.71 -25.36
N LYS A 246 5.75 -11.79 -25.59
CA LYS A 246 6.12 -13.16 -25.17
C LYS A 246 7.43 -13.61 -25.80
N LYS A 247 7.60 -13.40 -27.11
CA LYS A 247 8.82 -13.78 -27.82
C LYS A 247 10.05 -13.06 -27.27
N LEU A 248 9.94 -11.73 -27.08
CA LEU A 248 11.01 -10.94 -26.48
C LEU A 248 11.35 -11.43 -25.08
N CYS A 249 10.35 -11.61 -24.22
CA CYS A 249 10.55 -12.06 -22.85
C CYS A 249 11.11 -13.47 -22.75
N SER A 250 10.71 -14.41 -23.64
CA SER A 250 11.27 -15.75 -23.68
C SER A 250 12.79 -15.73 -23.96
N ASP A 251 13.24 -14.86 -24.86
CA ASP A 251 14.68 -14.70 -25.11
C ASP A 251 15.41 -14.10 -23.90
N LEU A 252 14.82 -13.08 -23.26
CA LEU A 252 15.40 -12.41 -22.10
C LEU A 252 15.46 -13.30 -20.85
N ARG A 253 14.50 -14.20 -20.68
CA ARG A 253 14.41 -15.14 -19.56
C ARG A 253 15.50 -16.22 -19.54
N LYS A 254 16.29 -16.36 -20.61
CA LYS A 254 17.50 -17.18 -20.61
C LYS A 254 18.55 -16.66 -19.63
N ASN A 255 18.53 -15.36 -19.33
CA ASN A 255 19.32 -14.74 -18.26
C ASN A 255 18.61 -14.94 -16.90
N ILE A 256 19.23 -15.70 -15.99
CA ILE A 256 18.62 -16.05 -14.69
C ILE A 256 18.31 -14.81 -13.82
N PRO A 257 19.23 -13.84 -13.61
CA PRO A 257 18.92 -12.60 -12.90
C PRO A 257 17.70 -11.86 -13.45
N LEU A 258 17.59 -11.68 -14.75
CA LEU A 258 16.45 -11.02 -15.38
C LEU A 258 15.16 -11.83 -15.20
N ARG A 259 15.24 -13.15 -15.35
CA ARG A 259 14.12 -14.06 -15.10
C ARG A 259 13.64 -13.99 -13.66
N MET A 260 14.55 -13.89 -12.68
CA MET A 260 14.21 -13.69 -11.26
C MET A 260 13.51 -12.35 -11.02
N MET A 261 13.89 -11.27 -11.70
CA MET A 261 13.16 -9.99 -11.63
C MET A 261 11.73 -10.13 -12.14
N MET A 262 11.53 -10.82 -13.26
CA MET A 262 10.18 -11.10 -13.77
C MET A 262 9.39 -11.99 -12.80
N ALA A 263 10.03 -13.01 -12.23
CA ALA A 263 9.42 -13.89 -11.23
C ALA A 263 9.02 -13.11 -9.97
N ALA A 264 9.86 -12.21 -9.46
CA ALA A 264 9.55 -11.33 -8.34
C ALA A 264 8.40 -10.38 -8.66
N SER A 265 8.31 -9.92 -9.90
CA SER A 265 7.20 -9.08 -10.38
C SER A 265 5.88 -9.84 -10.37
N PHE A 266 5.82 -11.03 -10.93
CA PHE A 266 4.64 -11.90 -10.86
C PHE A 266 4.30 -12.33 -9.43
N ALA A 267 5.30 -12.63 -8.60
CA ALA A 267 5.12 -13.05 -7.21
C ALA A 267 4.37 -12.01 -6.36
N SER A 268 4.45 -10.74 -6.72
CA SER A 268 3.82 -9.65 -5.97
C SER A 268 2.32 -9.88 -5.73
N VAL A 269 1.59 -10.33 -6.75
CA VAL A 269 0.14 -10.57 -6.63
C VAL A 269 -0.22 -11.89 -5.92
N LEU A 270 0.77 -12.76 -5.69
CA LEU A 270 0.59 -13.98 -4.90
C LEU A 270 0.73 -13.75 -3.39
N LEU A 271 1.37 -12.65 -2.95
CA LEU A 271 1.66 -12.40 -1.54
C LEU A 271 0.39 -12.31 -0.68
N GLU A 272 -0.68 -11.69 -1.19
CA GLU A 272 -1.95 -11.57 -0.47
C GLU A 272 -2.67 -12.93 -0.36
N PRO A 273 -2.95 -13.67 -1.45
CA PRO A 273 -3.60 -14.99 -1.38
C PRO A 273 -2.83 -16.00 -0.54
N LEU A 274 -1.50 -15.98 -0.61
CA LEU A 274 -0.62 -16.89 0.14
C LEU A 274 -0.32 -16.41 1.57
N LYS A 275 -0.74 -15.20 1.95
CA LYS A 275 -0.45 -14.56 3.24
C LYS A 275 1.06 -14.44 3.52
N VAL A 276 1.86 -14.26 2.47
CA VAL A 276 3.31 -14.06 2.54
C VAL A 276 3.62 -12.60 2.84
N LEU A 277 4.75 -12.35 3.50
CA LEU A 277 5.21 -10.99 3.79
C LEU A 277 5.82 -10.36 2.54
N PRO A 278 5.76 -9.03 2.40
CA PRO A 278 6.53 -8.30 1.41
C PRO A 278 8.03 -8.62 1.52
N PHE A 279 8.72 -8.62 0.39
CA PHE A 279 10.17 -8.86 0.30
C PHE A 279 10.82 -7.90 -0.68
N VAL A 280 12.13 -7.82 -0.63
CA VAL A 280 12.95 -7.01 -1.54
C VAL A 280 13.79 -7.92 -2.42
N LEU A 281 13.76 -7.68 -3.74
CA LEU A 281 14.75 -8.17 -4.69
C LEU A 281 15.60 -6.98 -5.13
N HIS A 282 16.90 -7.03 -4.91
CA HIS A 282 17.83 -5.96 -5.26
C HIS A 282 18.88 -6.42 -6.26
N LEU A 283 18.91 -5.78 -7.42
CA LEU A 283 19.86 -6.05 -8.49
C LEU A 283 20.92 -4.95 -8.48
N TRP A 284 22.18 -5.30 -8.26
CA TRP A 284 23.24 -4.31 -8.15
C TRP A 284 24.50 -4.68 -8.96
N GLY A 285 25.26 -3.69 -9.35
CA GLY A 285 26.48 -3.84 -10.13
C GLY A 285 26.84 -2.58 -10.90
N THR A 286 27.86 -2.66 -11.73
CA THR A 286 28.40 -1.51 -12.47
C THR A 286 27.37 -0.87 -13.41
N THR A 287 27.57 0.42 -13.71
CA THR A 287 26.74 1.17 -14.67
C THR A 287 26.85 0.56 -16.06
N GLY A 288 25.74 0.62 -16.84
CA GLY A 288 25.72 0.14 -18.23
C GLY A 288 25.39 -1.35 -18.40
N THR A 289 25.14 -2.10 -17.33
CA THR A 289 24.77 -3.52 -17.39
C THR A 289 23.30 -3.80 -17.76
N GLY A 290 22.46 -2.76 -17.98
CA GLY A 290 21.07 -2.93 -18.40
C GLY A 290 20.08 -3.13 -17.24
N LYS A 291 20.42 -2.79 -15.98
CA LYS A 291 19.56 -2.94 -14.79
C LYS A 291 18.23 -2.20 -14.92
N THR A 292 18.25 -0.95 -15.35
CA THR A 292 17.03 -0.16 -15.59
C THR A 292 16.14 -0.80 -16.65
N VAL A 293 16.73 -1.35 -17.72
CA VAL A 293 15.98 -2.05 -18.78
C VAL A 293 15.35 -3.33 -18.23
N ALA A 294 16.09 -4.10 -17.41
CA ALA A 294 15.56 -5.29 -16.76
C ALA A 294 14.37 -4.96 -15.83
N LEU A 295 14.44 -3.82 -15.12
CA LEU A 295 13.33 -3.32 -14.31
C LEU A 295 12.11 -2.94 -15.18
N MET A 296 12.34 -2.31 -16.34
CA MET A 296 11.28 -2.04 -17.31
C MET A 296 10.64 -3.31 -17.86
N VAL A 297 11.43 -4.35 -18.15
CA VAL A 297 10.93 -5.68 -18.56
C VAL A 297 10.02 -6.26 -17.46
N ALA A 298 10.45 -6.25 -16.21
CA ALA A 298 9.66 -6.76 -15.09
C ALA A 298 8.34 -5.99 -14.90
N MET A 299 8.33 -4.68 -15.16
CA MET A 299 7.12 -3.85 -15.01
C MET A 299 6.21 -3.86 -16.25
N SER A 300 6.72 -4.21 -17.43
CA SER A 300 5.91 -4.38 -18.64
C SER A 300 4.86 -5.49 -18.53
N ILE A 301 4.98 -6.37 -17.54
CA ILE A 301 4.00 -7.39 -17.17
C ILE A 301 2.65 -6.71 -16.85
N TRP A 302 2.67 -5.58 -16.15
CA TRP A 302 1.49 -4.91 -15.57
C TRP A 302 0.97 -3.73 -16.39
N GLY A 303 1.87 -3.06 -17.12
CA GLY A 303 1.49 -1.85 -17.85
C GLY A 303 2.68 -1.09 -18.39
N ASN A 304 2.52 0.22 -18.61
CA ASN A 304 3.55 1.08 -19.18
C ASN A 304 4.80 1.18 -18.28
N PRO A 305 5.94 0.58 -18.65
CA PRO A 305 7.12 0.47 -17.81
C PRO A 305 8.03 1.72 -17.85
N ARG A 306 7.58 2.82 -18.44
CA ARG A 306 8.39 4.04 -18.56
C ARG A 306 8.80 4.57 -17.18
N MET A 307 9.95 5.26 -17.13
CA MET A 307 10.40 6.02 -15.97
C MET A 307 9.38 7.11 -15.60
N GLY A 308 9.04 7.23 -14.32
CA GLY A 308 7.95 8.09 -13.83
C GLY A 308 6.54 7.48 -13.99
N GLY A 309 6.41 6.40 -14.74
CA GLY A 309 5.22 5.57 -14.84
C GLY A 309 5.20 4.49 -13.75
N LEU A 310 5.28 3.22 -14.15
CA LEU A 310 5.38 2.09 -13.20
C LEU A 310 6.80 1.91 -12.64
N VAL A 311 7.83 2.33 -13.36
CA VAL A 311 9.21 2.40 -12.84
C VAL A 311 9.44 3.76 -12.20
N LYS A 312 9.92 3.79 -10.96
CA LYS A 312 10.17 5.01 -10.19
C LYS A 312 11.66 5.24 -10.01
N THR A 313 12.10 6.51 -10.05
CA THR A 313 13.41 6.86 -9.49
C THR A 313 13.32 6.88 -7.97
N MET A 314 14.33 6.38 -7.29
CA MET A 314 14.34 6.36 -5.81
C MET A 314 14.71 7.72 -5.18
N ASN A 315 14.86 8.78 -5.96
CA ASN A 315 15.02 10.15 -5.45
C ASN A 315 13.68 10.69 -4.87
N MET A 316 13.17 10.01 -3.85
CA MET A 316 11.91 10.37 -3.20
C MET A 316 12.00 10.28 -1.68
N THR A 317 11.06 10.94 -0.99
CA THR A 317 10.98 10.88 0.47
C THR A 317 10.40 9.54 0.95
N LYS A 318 10.72 9.17 2.19
CA LYS A 318 10.15 8.00 2.86
C LYS A 318 8.62 7.94 2.78
N ASN A 319 7.95 9.06 3.06
CA ASN A 319 6.48 9.11 2.99
C ASN A 319 5.96 8.88 1.57
N ALA A 320 6.69 9.33 0.54
CA ALA A 320 6.33 9.08 -0.84
C ALA A 320 6.47 7.59 -1.19
N ILE A 321 7.52 6.91 -0.70
CA ILE A 321 7.68 5.45 -0.87
C ILE A 321 6.49 4.70 -0.26
N MET A 322 6.14 5.00 1.01
CA MET A 322 5.02 4.34 1.71
C MET A 322 3.67 4.60 1.03
N ARG A 323 3.43 5.83 0.55
CA ARG A 323 2.20 6.16 -0.19
C ARG A 323 2.11 5.41 -1.52
N ASN A 324 3.21 5.32 -2.27
CA ASN A 324 3.26 4.56 -3.52
C ASN A 324 3.08 3.05 -3.26
N ALA A 325 3.73 2.49 -2.22
CA ALA A 325 3.56 1.09 -1.84
C ALA A 325 2.09 0.77 -1.50
N ALA A 326 1.44 1.60 -0.68
CA ALA A 326 0.04 1.45 -0.32
C ALA A 326 -0.90 1.61 -1.53
N PHE A 327 -0.57 2.51 -2.46
CA PHE A 327 -1.33 2.69 -3.69
C PHE A 327 -1.22 1.48 -4.63
N LEU A 328 0.00 0.98 -4.86
CA LEU A 328 0.25 -0.21 -5.69
C LEU A 328 -0.34 -1.47 -5.06
N CYS A 329 -0.34 -1.54 -3.75
CA CYS A 329 -0.90 -2.56 -2.86
C CYS A 329 -0.43 -3.99 -3.13
N SER A 330 -0.78 -4.60 -4.26
CA SER A 330 -0.36 -5.96 -4.68
C SER A 330 0.49 -5.96 -5.95
N ILE A 331 0.51 -4.87 -6.71
CA ILE A 331 1.39 -4.70 -7.89
C ILE A 331 2.81 -4.39 -7.39
N PRO A 332 3.87 -4.91 -8.02
CA PRO A 332 5.24 -4.69 -7.55
C PRO A 332 5.61 -3.21 -7.50
N PHE A 333 6.41 -2.83 -6.51
CA PHE A 333 7.03 -1.52 -6.43
C PHE A 333 8.43 -1.60 -7.08
N ALA A 334 8.60 -0.92 -8.21
CA ALA A 334 9.86 -0.90 -8.95
C ALA A 334 10.59 0.43 -8.76
N GLY A 335 11.80 0.39 -8.21
CA GLY A 335 12.63 1.56 -7.93
C GLY A 335 14.02 1.46 -8.52
N ASP A 336 14.38 2.45 -9.35
CA ASP A 336 15.68 2.54 -10.01
C ASP A 336 16.63 3.48 -9.24
N GLU A 337 17.92 3.17 -9.26
CA GLU A 337 18.98 3.96 -8.63
C GLU A 337 18.80 4.14 -7.11
N LEU A 338 18.75 3.04 -6.37
CA LEU A 338 18.55 3.04 -4.92
C LEU A 338 19.57 3.90 -4.17
N GLN A 339 20.80 4.00 -4.67
CA GLN A 339 21.86 4.85 -4.10
C GLN A 339 21.46 6.34 -4.01
N THR A 340 20.51 6.81 -4.80
CA THR A 340 20.02 8.21 -4.73
C THR A 340 19.31 8.53 -3.42
N ILE A 341 18.83 7.52 -2.70
CA ILE A 341 18.29 7.68 -1.34
C ILE A 341 19.40 7.80 -0.30
N LYS A 342 20.57 7.18 -0.54
CA LYS A 342 21.65 7.01 0.43
C LYS A 342 22.06 8.30 1.13
N ASP A 343 22.18 9.38 0.40
CA ASP A 343 22.56 10.69 0.93
C ASP A 343 21.55 11.26 1.92
N LYS A 344 20.28 10.91 1.75
CA LYS A 344 19.17 11.36 2.61
C LYS A 344 18.98 10.50 3.87
N TRP A 345 19.52 9.27 3.88
CA TRP A 345 19.32 8.26 4.92
C TRP A 345 20.58 7.90 5.69
N GLN A 346 21.61 8.71 5.58
CA GLN A 346 22.93 8.47 6.22
C GLN A 346 23.53 7.09 5.87
N GLY A 347 23.16 6.54 4.70
CA GLY A 347 23.68 5.29 4.18
C GLY A 347 23.22 4.01 4.89
N ASN A 348 22.19 4.06 5.72
CA ASN A 348 21.62 2.88 6.36
C ASN A 348 20.20 2.60 5.85
N PHE A 349 20.04 1.56 5.03
CA PHE A 349 18.77 1.12 4.46
C PHE A 349 17.98 0.18 5.38
N ASP A 350 18.56 -0.32 6.47
CA ASP A 350 17.92 -1.30 7.34
C ASP A 350 16.52 -0.85 7.78
N GLN A 351 16.39 0.42 8.19
CA GLN A 351 15.11 0.96 8.63
C GLN A 351 14.08 1.04 7.48
N LEU A 352 14.51 1.34 6.26
CA LEU A 352 13.63 1.33 5.09
C LEU A 352 13.15 -0.11 4.81
N ILE A 353 14.10 -1.06 4.76
CA ILE A 353 13.82 -2.47 4.51
C ILE A 353 12.78 -3.00 5.51
N TYR A 354 12.99 -2.75 6.81
CA TYR A 354 12.02 -3.15 7.83
C TYR A 354 10.62 -2.60 7.55
N GLN A 355 10.52 -1.31 7.27
CA GLN A 355 9.22 -0.65 7.10
C GLN A 355 8.47 -1.12 5.86
N ILE A 356 9.15 -1.24 4.70
CA ILE A 356 8.48 -1.68 3.48
C ILE A 356 8.09 -3.17 3.53
N THR A 357 8.88 -3.99 4.24
CA THR A 357 8.63 -5.43 4.34
C THR A 357 7.72 -5.84 5.50
N GLU A 358 7.37 -4.93 6.40
CA GLU A 358 6.30 -5.15 7.37
C GLU A 358 4.91 -5.08 6.73
N GLY A 359 4.78 -4.37 5.60
CA GLY A 359 3.52 -4.27 4.86
C GLY A 359 2.48 -3.37 5.52
N VAL A 360 2.89 -2.53 6.48
CA VAL A 360 2.02 -1.65 7.27
C VAL A 360 2.69 -0.29 7.47
N ASP A 361 1.96 0.81 7.25
CA ASP A 361 2.46 2.18 7.52
C ASP A 361 2.43 2.46 9.03
N ARG A 362 3.07 3.54 9.44
CA ARG A 362 3.04 4.01 10.83
C ARG A 362 1.64 4.45 11.21
N GLY A 363 1.19 4.05 12.39
CA GLY A 363 0.01 4.64 13.01
C GLY A 363 0.21 6.16 13.23
N ARG A 364 -0.78 6.96 12.84
CA ARG A 364 -0.82 8.41 13.04
C ARG A 364 -2.06 8.79 13.83
N ALA A 365 -1.92 9.72 14.77
CA ALA A 365 -3.07 10.27 15.46
C ALA A 365 -3.84 11.23 14.54
N LYS A 366 -5.18 11.14 14.56
CA LYS A 366 -6.06 12.13 13.91
C LYS A 366 -6.05 13.43 14.72
N ALA A 367 -6.16 14.57 14.03
CA ALA A 367 -6.16 15.89 14.67
C ALA A 367 -7.29 16.07 15.71
N TYR A 368 -8.37 15.33 15.59
CA TYR A 368 -9.55 15.40 16.49
C TYR A 368 -9.73 14.14 17.36
N GLY A 369 -8.64 13.40 17.63
CA GLY A 369 -8.65 12.16 18.41
C GLY A 369 -8.86 10.90 17.56
N GLY A 370 -8.34 9.77 18.06
CA GLY A 370 -8.30 8.50 17.33
C GLY A 370 -7.02 8.31 16.50
N VAL A 371 -6.93 7.18 15.83
CA VAL A 371 -5.82 6.81 14.95
C VAL A 371 -6.30 6.88 13.50
N GLU A 372 -5.47 7.40 12.58
CA GLU A 372 -5.74 7.31 11.14
C GLU A 372 -5.75 5.83 10.72
N ASP A 373 -6.55 5.50 9.71
CA ASP A 373 -6.53 4.18 9.13
C ASP A 373 -5.13 3.88 8.59
N THR A 374 -4.53 2.84 9.17
CA THR A 374 -3.16 2.47 8.83
C THR A 374 -3.16 1.82 7.44
N LYS A 375 -2.44 2.43 6.52
CA LYS A 375 -2.29 1.90 5.17
C LYS A 375 -1.49 0.60 5.19
N THR A 376 -1.92 -0.36 4.39
CA THR A 376 -1.27 -1.67 4.25
C THR A 376 -0.92 -1.96 2.80
N TRP A 377 0.03 -2.86 2.58
CA TRP A 377 0.43 -3.34 1.25
C TRP A 377 1.03 -4.74 1.32
N LYS A 378 0.98 -5.44 0.20
CA LYS A 378 1.55 -6.77 -0.02
C LYS A 378 2.27 -6.81 -1.37
N ASN A 379 3.29 -5.94 -1.53
CA ASN A 379 4.08 -5.86 -2.75
C ASN A 379 5.40 -6.64 -2.63
N SER A 380 5.92 -7.11 -3.75
CA SER A 380 7.36 -7.27 -3.92
C SER A 380 7.98 -5.90 -4.23
N PHE A 381 9.15 -5.64 -3.66
CA PHE A 381 9.94 -4.44 -3.94
C PHE A 381 11.12 -4.85 -4.81
N ILE A 382 11.20 -4.31 -6.02
CA ILE A 382 12.26 -4.63 -6.98
C ILE A 382 13.10 -3.38 -7.16
N PHE A 383 14.36 -3.43 -6.70
CA PHE A 383 15.27 -2.30 -6.75
C PHE A 383 16.48 -2.57 -7.61
N THR A 384 17.03 -1.50 -8.19
CA THR A 384 18.34 -1.54 -8.87
C THR A 384 19.29 -0.53 -8.25
N GLY A 385 20.58 -0.80 -8.32
CA GLY A 385 21.60 0.07 -7.75
C GLY A 385 23.02 -0.28 -8.22
N GLU A 386 23.99 0.47 -7.73
CA GLU A 386 25.43 0.23 -8.00
C GLU A 386 26.11 -0.56 -6.88
N GLU A 387 25.54 -0.53 -5.67
CA GLU A 387 26.06 -1.18 -4.48
C GLU A 387 25.00 -2.08 -3.83
N PRO A 388 25.40 -3.11 -3.03
CA PRO A 388 24.45 -3.89 -2.26
C PRO A 388 23.68 -3.00 -1.26
N ILE A 389 22.40 -3.32 -1.07
CA ILE A 389 21.55 -2.60 -0.11
C ILE A 389 21.87 -2.96 1.34
N THR A 390 22.28 -4.23 1.58
CA THR A 390 22.73 -4.69 2.88
C THR A 390 24.24 -4.55 3.02
N LYS A 391 24.69 -4.17 4.23
CA LYS A 391 26.11 -4.06 4.57
C LYS A 391 26.54 -5.22 5.48
N VAL A 392 27.84 -5.34 5.71
CA VAL A 392 28.39 -6.32 6.65
C VAL A 392 27.78 -6.18 8.04
N ASN A 393 27.58 -4.95 8.50
CA ASN A 393 26.98 -4.64 9.80
C ASN A 393 25.45 -4.46 9.80
N SER A 394 24.78 -4.65 8.65
CA SER A 394 23.31 -4.62 8.59
C SER A 394 22.69 -5.65 9.53
N GLY A 395 21.56 -5.27 10.16
CA GLY A 395 20.84 -6.15 11.07
C GLY A 395 20.42 -7.47 10.38
N GLY A 396 20.49 -8.60 11.10
CA GLY A 396 20.08 -9.90 10.55
C GLY A 396 18.65 -9.90 10.02
N GLY A 397 17.78 -9.10 10.63
CA GLY A 397 16.40 -8.96 10.16
C GLY A 397 16.25 -8.24 8.83
N SER A 398 17.11 -7.27 8.47
CA SER A 398 17.11 -6.63 7.14
C SER A 398 17.69 -7.57 6.09
N LYS A 399 18.82 -8.22 6.37
CA LYS A 399 19.42 -9.23 5.47
C LYS A 399 18.43 -10.34 5.12
N ASN A 400 17.66 -10.79 6.09
CA ASN A 400 16.63 -11.83 5.94
C ASN A 400 15.52 -11.48 4.95
N ARG A 401 15.28 -10.21 4.69
CA ARG A 401 14.16 -9.70 3.88
C ARG A 401 14.56 -9.29 2.47
N VAL A 402 15.84 -9.37 2.15
CA VAL A 402 16.40 -8.93 0.87
C VAL A 402 17.07 -10.10 0.16
N ILE A 403 16.70 -10.33 -1.08
CA ILE A 403 17.42 -11.19 -2.00
C ILE A 403 18.28 -10.27 -2.87
N GLU A 404 19.60 -10.42 -2.81
CA GLU A 404 20.55 -9.58 -3.54
C GLU A 404 21.18 -10.36 -4.69
N ILE A 405 21.24 -9.74 -5.85
CA ILE A 405 21.84 -10.30 -7.06
C ILE A 405 22.93 -9.35 -7.54
N ALA A 406 24.17 -9.77 -7.42
CA ALA A 406 25.31 -9.07 -8.03
C ALA A 406 25.35 -9.34 -9.54
N ILE A 407 25.62 -8.31 -10.33
CA ILE A 407 25.68 -8.38 -11.78
C ILE A 407 27.08 -7.99 -12.27
N ASP A 408 27.77 -8.93 -12.85
CA ASP A 408 29.14 -8.76 -13.36
C ASP A 408 29.19 -8.53 -14.89
N GLY A 409 28.07 -8.67 -15.60
CA GLY A 409 27.99 -8.54 -17.06
C GLY A 409 26.66 -7.99 -17.56
N PRO A 410 26.50 -7.80 -18.87
CA PRO A 410 25.27 -7.23 -19.44
C PRO A 410 24.09 -8.19 -19.28
N LEU A 411 22.96 -7.67 -18.76
CA LEU A 411 21.68 -8.38 -18.64
C LEU A 411 20.96 -8.50 -19.98
N VAL A 412 21.16 -7.52 -20.85
CA VAL A 412 20.56 -7.43 -22.18
C VAL A 412 21.62 -7.04 -23.21
N THR A 413 21.54 -7.57 -24.40
CA THR A 413 22.51 -7.31 -25.47
C THR A 413 22.27 -5.92 -26.09
N ASP A 414 21.01 -5.55 -26.30
CA ASP A 414 20.61 -4.25 -26.85
C ASP A 414 19.52 -3.61 -25.94
N GLY A 415 19.97 -2.78 -25.03
CA GLY A 415 19.08 -2.11 -24.06
C GLY A 415 18.11 -1.12 -24.72
N HIS A 416 18.50 -0.45 -25.82
CA HIS A 416 17.61 0.47 -26.55
C HIS A 416 16.48 -0.28 -27.23
N TYR A 417 16.79 -1.36 -27.92
CA TYR A 417 15.80 -2.21 -28.57
C TYR A 417 14.81 -2.76 -27.53
N VAL A 418 15.32 -3.40 -26.46
CA VAL A 418 14.48 -4.01 -25.44
C VAL A 418 13.58 -2.97 -24.75
N SER A 419 14.13 -1.81 -24.37
CA SER A 419 13.34 -0.76 -23.70
C SER A 419 12.24 -0.19 -24.60
N SER A 420 12.53 0.00 -25.91
CA SER A 420 11.53 0.44 -26.89
C SER A 420 10.43 -0.61 -27.04
N MET A 421 10.79 -1.87 -27.20
CA MET A 421 9.84 -2.96 -27.40
C MET A 421 8.89 -3.15 -26.20
N VAL A 422 9.38 -3.07 -24.96
CA VAL A 422 8.53 -3.20 -23.78
C VAL A 422 7.68 -1.95 -23.51
N GLN A 423 8.03 -0.76 -24.03
CA GLN A 423 7.20 0.43 -23.98
C GLN A 423 6.11 0.44 -25.03
N GLU A 424 6.24 -0.34 -26.09
CA GLU A 424 5.22 -0.50 -27.12
C GLU A 424 4.32 -1.73 -26.90
N ASN A 425 4.79 -2.73 -26.15
CA ASN A 425 4.09 -3.99 -25.93
C ASN A 425 4.11 -4.34 -24.44
N TYR A 426 2.96 -4.15 -23.73
CA TYR A 426 2.90 -4.36 -22.28
C TYR A 426 1.49 -4.66 -21.76
N GLY A 427 1.40 -5.12 -20.49
CA GLY A 427 0.18 -5.17 -19.67
C GLY A 427 -0.63 -6.46 -19.79
N PHE A 428 -0.51 -7.22 -20.86
CA PHE A 428 -1.32 -8.42 -21.11
C PHE A 428 -1.05 -9.56 -20.12
N ALA A 429 0.23 -9.78 -19.81
CA ALA A 429 0.63 -10.90 -18.96
C ALA A 429 0.09 -10.75 -17.52
N GLY A 430 0.10 -9.55 -16.98
CA GLY A 430 -0.38 -9.28 -15.63
C GLY A 430 -1.86 -9.62 -15.46
N ARG A 431 -2.71 -9.17 -16.41
CA ARG A 431 -4.14 -9.50 -16.39
C ARG A 431 -4.38 -11.00 -16.45
N LYS A 432 -3.77 -11.70 -17.44
CA LYS A 432 -3.94 -13.14 -17.60
C LYS A 432 -3.42 -13.95 -16.40
N PHE A 433 -2.38 -13.47 -15.76
CA PHE A 433 -1.84 -14.08 -14.55
C PHE A 433 -2.81 -13.95 -13.36
N VAL A 434 -3.41 -12.78 -13.18
CA VAL A 434 -4.44 -12.55 -12.16
C VAL A 434 -5.69 -13.36 -12.43
N GLU A 435 -6.18 -13.40 -13.66
CA GLU A 435 -7.32 -14.23 -14.08
C GLU A 435 -7.08 -15.70 -13.72
N TYR A 436 -5.89 -16.22 -14.01
CA TYR A 436 -5.53 -17.60 -13.62
C TYR A 436 -5.59 -17.83 -12.09
N ILE A 437 -5.13 -16.86 -11.29
CA ILE A 437 -5.21 -16.96 -9.82
C ILE A 437 -6.68 -16.97 -9.36
N GLN A 438 -7.52 -16.13 -9.96
CA GLN A 438 -8.94 -16.04 -9.64
C GLN A 438 -9.72 -17.32 -10.00
N GLU A 439 -9.35 -17.97 -11.12
CA GLU A 439 -9.98 -19.21 -11.61
C GLU A 439 -9.44 -20.46 -10.89
N THR A 440 -8.24 -20.39 -10.32
CA THR A 440 -7.62 -21.55 -9.65
C THR A 440 -8.01 -21.58 -8.17
N GLU A 441 -8.36 -22.76 -7.66
CA GLU A 441 -8.63 -22.96 -6.24
C GLU A 441 -7.39 -22.52 -5.41
N THR A 442 -7.60 -21.60 -4.48
CA THR A 442 -6.51 -21.05 -3.64
C THR A 442 -5.74 -22.13 -2.89
N CYS A 443 -6.39 -23.23 -2.49
CA CYS A 443 -5.72 -24.36 -1.81
C CYS A 443 -4.64 -25.00 -2.69
N LYS A 444 -4.88 -25.20 -3.99
CA LYS A 444 -3.91 -25.80 -4.92
C LYS A 444 -2.65 -24.92 -5.07
N ILE A 445 -2.84 -23.60 -5.16
CA ILE A 445 -1.73 -22.64 -5.20
C ILE A 445 -0.97 -22.66 -3.87
N MET A 446 -1.68 -22.71 -2.75
CA MET A 446 -1.11 -22.76 -1.40
C MET A 446 -0.33 -24.05 -1.17
N ASP A 447 -0.84 -25.20 -1.60
CA ASP A 447 -0.17 -26.49 -1.40
C ASP A 447 1.13 -26.53 -2.21
N ARG A 448 1.13 -26.06 -3.48
CA ARG A 448 2.36 -25.99 -4.27
C ARG A 448 3.38 -25.03 -3.68
N TYR A 449 2.93 -23.89 -3.14
CA TYR A 449 3.80 -22.95 -2.42
C TYR A 449 4.46 -23.63 -1.21
N ARG A 450 3.71 -24.40 -0.41
CA ARG A 450 4.24 -25.11 0.76
C ARG A 450 5.29 -26.14 0.37
N GLU A 451 5.06 -26.92 -0.68
CA GLU A 451 6.06 -27.88 -1.19
C GLU A 451 7.39 -27.17 -1.50
N LEU A 452 7.34 -26.09 -2.28
CA LEU A 452 8.54 -25.31 -2.63
C LEU A 452 9.21 -24.70 -1.40
N PHE A 453 8.44 -24.20 -0.44
CA PHE A 453 8.95 -23.66 0.79
C PHE A 453 9.66 -24.72 1.64
N GLU A 454 9.07 -25.91 1.80
CA GLU A 454 9.65 -27.03 2.54
C GLU A 454 10.94 -27.54 1.88
N GLU A 455 11.02 -27.56 0.54
CA GLU A 455 12.24 -27.91 -0.18
C GLU A 455 13.35 -26.88 0.07
N LEU A 456 13.03 -25.59 0.04
CA LEU A 456 13.98 -24.51 0.32
C LEU A 456 14.46 -24.49 1.77
N CYS A 457 13.61 -24.83 2.73
CA CYS A 457 13.99 -24.94 4.14
C CYS A 457 15.00 -26.07 4.43
N LYS A 458 15.20 -27.01 3.49
CA LYS A 458 16.27 -28.03 3.61
C LYS A 458 17.65 -27.47 3.27
N LEU A 459 17.73 -26.29 2.67
CA LEU A 459 18.98 -25.60 2.38
C LEU A 459 19.46 -24.80 3.60
N ASP A 460 20.73 -24.43 3.61
CA ASP A 460 21.25 -23.45 4.57
C ASP A 460 20.77 -22.05 4.18
N THR A 461 19.54 -21.72 4.61
CA THR A 461 18.94 -20.40 4.43
C THR A 461 17.97 -20.10 5.57
N THR A 462 17.41 -18.92 5.57
CA THR A 462 16.43 -18.50 6.59
C THR A 462 15.01 -18.63 6.09
N ASP A 463 14.05 -18.82 7.00
CA ASP A 463 12.63 -18.96 6.66
C ASP A 463 12.10 -17.82 5.77
N LYS A 464 12.52 -16.57 6.01
CA LYS A 464 12.05 -15.42 5.23
C LYS A 464 12.61 -15.40 3.81
N GLN A 465 13.87 -15.81 3.65
CA GLN A 465 14.48 -15.99 2.33
C GLN A 465 13.80 -17.14 1.58
N ALA A 466 13.56 -18.25 2.26
CA ALA A 466 12.84 -19.40 1.70
C ALA A 466 11.41 -19.04 1.29
N MET A 467 10.67 -18.28 2.12
CA MET A 467 9.31 -17.79 1.81
C MET A 467 9.28 -16.93 0.55
N ALA A 468 10.17 -15.96 0.44
CA ALA A 468 10.25 -15.08 -0.73
C ALA A 468 10.61 -15.85 -2.00
N MET A 469 11.61 -16.72 -1.92
CA MET A 469 12.06 -17.53 -3.05
C MET A 469 11.01 -18.55 -3.50
N ALA A 470 10.31 -19.21 -2.56
CA ALA A 470 9.20 -20.12 -2.88
C ALA A 470 8.10 -19.41 -3.66
N CYS A 471 7.77 -18.17 -3.25
CA CYS A 471 6.78 -17.36 -3.96
C CYS A 471 7.25 -16.99 -5.38
N MET A 472 8.53 -16.67 -5.55
CA MET A 472 9.11 -16.38 -6.87
C MET A 472 9.16 -17.62 -7.77
N LEU A 473 9.54 -18.78 -7.24
CA LEU A 473 9.55 -20.04 -8.00
C LEU A 473 8.15 -20.44 -8.45
N LEU A 474 7.17 -20.36 -7.56
CA LEU A 474 5.76 -20.60 -7.90
C LEU A 474 5.26 -19.64 -8.98
N ALA A 475 5.60 -18.36 -8.86
CA ALA A 475 5.22 -17.36 -9.86
C ALA A 475 5.82 -17.65 -11.23
N ASP A 476 7.08 -18.10 -11.27
CA ASP A 476 7.73 -18.53 -12.51
C ASP A 476 7.10 -19.80 -13.09
N GLU A 477 6.75 -20.81 -12.27
CA GLU A 477 6.02 -22.00 -12.70
C GLU A 477 4.68 -21.64 -13.37
N ILE A 478 3.91 -20.74 -12.76
CA ILE A 478 2.65 -20.27 -13.33
C ILE A 478 2.90 -19.50 -14.63
N ALA A 479 3.90 -18.62 -14.68
CA ALA A 479 4.25 -17.88 -15.88
C ALA A 479 4.70 -18.79 -17.03
N VAL A 480 5.47 -19.82 -16.74
CA VAL A 480 5.85 -20.86 -17.72
C VAL A 480 4.63 -21.57 -18.25
N LYS A 481 3.75 -22.02 -17.36
CA LYS A 481 2.50 -22.69 -17.74
C LYS A 481 1.62 -21.85 -18.66
N LEU A 482 1.54 -20.54 -18.40
CA LEU A 482 0.62 -19.64 -19.11
C LEU A 482 1.22 -19.07 -20.41
N PHE A 483 2.51 -18.73 -20.40
CA PHE A 483 3.10 -17.87 -21.43
C PHE A 483 4.33 -18.47 -22.11
N PHE A 484 5.10 -19.31 -21.40
CA PHE A 484 6.42 -19.78 -21.83
C PHE A 484 6.49 -21.31 -21.83
N THR A 485 5.50 -21.97 -22.42
CA THR A 485 5.27 -23.43 -22.35
C THR A 485 6.42 -24.28 -22.92
N ALA A 486 7.31 -23.69 -23.71
CA ALA A 486 8.51 -24.36 -24.21
C ALA A 486 9.70 -24.33 -23.21
N GLU A 487 9.57 -23.57 -22.11
CA GLU A 487 10.61 -23.43 -21.09
C GLU A 487 10.38 -24.40 -19.92
N GLN A 488 11.44 -24.69 -19.18
CA GLN A 488 11.32 -25.32 -17.87
C GLN A 488 11.19 -24.24 -16.77
N PRO A 489 10.40 -24.45 -15.71
CA PRO A 489 10.38 -23.55 -14.58
C PRO A 489 11.75 -23.38 -13.93
N LEU A 490 11.98 -22.25 -13.25
CA LEU A 490 13.17 -22.03 -12.44
C LEU A 490 13.36 -23.14 -11.42
N GLN A 491 14.56 -23.69 -11.37
CA GLN A 491 14.92 -24.76 -10.42
C GLN A 491 15.64 -24.18 -9.21
N ILE A 492 15.48 -24.79 -8.05
CA ILE A 492 16.13 -24.40 -6.79
C ILE A 492 17.66 -24.31 -6.97
N VAL A 493 18.26 -25.25 -7.71
CA VAL A 493 19.70 -25.27 -7.97
C VAL A 493 20.21 -23.99 -8.67
N GLN A 494 19.38 -23.34 -9.49
CA GLN A 494 19.75 -22.12 -10.22
C GLN A 494 19.69 -20.86 -9.34
N VAL A 495 18.86 -20.88 -8.28
CA VAL A 495 18.57 -19.70 -7.44
C VAL A 495 19.19 -19.78 -6.04
N LYS A 496 19.61 -20.96 -5.58
CA LYS A 496 20.16 -21.16 -4.22
C LYS A 496 21.37 -20.26 -3.91
N GLN A 497 22.18 -19.94 -4.92
CA GLN A 497 23.36 -19.06 -4.76
C GLN A 497 23.01 -17.62 -4.38
N TYR A 498 21.76 -17.18 -4.56
CA TYR A 498 21.28 -15.83 -4.20
C TYR A 498 20.62 -15.79 -2.81
N LEU A 499 20.52 -16.94 -2.15
CA LEU A 499 19.98 -17.01 -0.79
C LEU A 499 21.08 -16.75 0.23
N GLN A 500 20.76 -15.98 1.25
CA GLN A 500 21.66 -15.76 2.39
C GLN A 500 21.67 -17.02 3.27
N SER A 501 22.84 -17.44 3.73
CA SER A 501 22.94 -18.53 4.70
C SER A 501 22.42 -18.10 6.08
N ALA A 502 22.01 -19.06 6.90
CA ALA A 502 21.59 -18.77 8.27
C ALA A 502 22.76 -18.15 9.09
N LEU A 503 24.00 -18.56 8.80
CA LEU A 503 25.20 -18.00 9.44
C LEU A 503 25.46 -16.55 9.03
N ASP A 504 25.32 -16.20 7.74
CA ASP A 504 25.49 -14.83 7.24
C ASP A 504 24.47 -13.85 7.82
N VAL A 505 23.32 -14.35 8.23
CA VAL A 505 22.26 -13.55 8.88
C VAL A 505 22.49 -13.41 10.38
N ASP A 506 23.15 -14.38 11.04
CA ASP A 506 23.41 -14.32 12.48
C ASP A 506 24.39 -13.21 12.83
N ILE A 507 23.90 -12.16 13.50
CA ILE A 507 24.70 -11.02 13.92
C ILE A 507 25.84 -11.41 14.87
N ALA A 508 25.65 -12.44 15.70
CA ALA A 508 26.65 -12.89 16.64
C ALA A 508 27.81 -13.60 15.91
N GLU A 509 27.49 -14.41 14.92
CA GLU A 509 28.50 -15.07 14.07
C GLU A 509 29.33 -14.06 13.32
N ARG A 510 28.68 -13.13 12.63
CA ARG A 510 29.37 -12.07 11.89
C ARG A 510 30.26 -11.21 12.79
N ALA A 511 29.77 -10.84 13.97
CA ALA A 511 30.56 -10.07 14.93
C ALA A 511 31.76 -10.88 15.43
N TYR A 512 31.62 -12.21 15.62
CA TYR A 512 32.71 -13.09 16.02
C TYR A 512 33.79 -13.19 14.92
N GLN A 513 33.39 -13.41 13.67
CA GLN A 513 34.32 -13.44 12.53
C GLN A 513 35.04 -12.10 12.33
N GLN A 514 34.34 -10.97 12.53
CA GLN A 514 34.96 -9.65 12.51
C GLN A 514 36.00 -9.46 13.63
N VAL A 515 35.76 -10.00 14.82
CA VAL A 515 36.74 -9.99 15.91
C VAL A 515 37.97 -10.82 15.55
N LEU A 516 37.79 -12.02 14.97
CA LEU A 516 38.91 -12.87 14.54
C LEU A 516 39.74 -12.19 13.44
N ASN A 517 39.12 -11.61 12.42
CA ASN A 517 39.79 -10.88 11.35
C ASN A 517 40.53 -9.64 11.88
N TRP A 518 39.92 -8.93 12.85
CA TRP A 518 40.57 -7.79 13.49
C TRP A 518 41.80 -8.22 14.28
N VAL A 519 41.74 -9.30 15.04
CA VAL A 519 42.86 -9.85 15.79
C VAL A 519 43.99 -10.30 14.84
N ALA A 520 43.64 -11.02 13.76
CA ALA A 520 44.60 -11.43 12.75
C ALA A 520 45.35 -10.23 12.11
N LYS A 521 44.58 -9.16 11.76
CA LYS A 521 45.16 -7.92 11.19
C LYS A 521 46.12 -7.19 12.16
N TYR A 522 45.85 -7.23 13.46
CA TYR A 522 46.57 -6.52 14.47
C TYR A 522 47.26 -7.45 15.48
N GLN A 523 47.70 -8.64 15.04
CA GLN A 523 48.32 -9.68 15.88
C GLN A 523 49.42 -9.14 16.78
N ILE A 524 50.26 -8.22 16.31
CA ILE A 524 51.32 -7.56 17.06
C ILE A 524 50.82 -6.91 18.36
N ARG A 525 49.56 -6.47 18.45
CA ARG A 525 48.96 -5.83 19.65
C ARG A 525 48.63 -6.86 20.76
N PHE A 526 48.79 -8.13 20.47
CA PHE A 526 48.53 -9.24 21.38
C PHE A 526 49.83 -9.93 21.85
N GLU A 527 51.01 -9.47 21.37
CA GLU A 527 52.32 -9.94 21.76
C GLU A 527 52.79 -9.31 23.07
N ASP A 528 53.64 -10.04 23.84
CA ASP A 528 54.29 -9.51 25.01
C ASP A 528 55.32 -8.42 24.63
N PRO A 529 55.11 -7.14 25.01
CA PRO A 529 56.01 -6.07 24.63
C PRO A 529 57.42 -6.20 25.29
N LYS A 530 57.60 -7.12 26.25
CA LYS A 530 58.85 -7.39 26.92
C LYS A 530 59.58 -8.61 26.41
N ALA A 531 59.03 -9.35 25.49
CA ALA A 531 59.68 -10.49 24.87
C ALA A 531 60.88 -10.03 23.99
N GLU A 532 61.97 -10.76 23.99
CA GLU A 532 63.21 -10.40 23.25
C GLU A 532 62.96 -10.14 21.76
N ASN A 533 62.04 -10.84 21.14
CA ASN A 533 61.70 -10.73 19.72
C ASN A 533 60.36 -9.99 19.44
N SER A 534 59.80 -9.29 20.43
CA SER A 534 58.52 -8.62 20.22
C SER A 534 58.68 -7.36 19.37
N LEU A 535 57.82 -7.26 18.35
CA LEU A 535 57.70 -6.05 17.52
C LEU A 535 56.67 -5.05 18.11
N ASN A 536 55.98 -5.40 19.22
CA ASN A 536 55.03 -4.53 19.87
C ASN A 536 55.73 -3.46 20.71
N LYS A 537 55.81 -2.24 20.19
CA LYS A 537 56.31 -1.05 20.89
C LYS A 537 55.20 -0.06 21.29
N GLY A 538 53.95 -0.48 21.27
CA GLY A 538 52.79 0.38 21.49
C GLY A 538 51.80 -0.19 22.49
N GLU A 539 50.52 0.09 22.27
CA GLU A 539 49.44 -0.37 23.12
C GLU A 539 49.27 -1.89 23.06
N VAL A 540 48.96 -2.51 24.21
CA VAL A 540 48.62 -3.92 24.33
C VAL A 540 47.10 -4.04 24.43
N TRP A 541 46.49 -4.73 23.48
CA TRP A 541 45.04 -4.95 23.43
C TRP A 541 44.62 -6.24 24.11
N GLY A 542 45.53 -7.18 24.27
CA GLY A 542 45.25 -8.47 24.91
C GLY A 542 46.40 -9.46 24.77
N LYS A 543 46.09 -10.75 24.79
CA LYS A 543 47.02 -11.83 24.48
C LYS A 543 46.31 -13.03 23.88
N ILE A 544 47.03 -13.83 23.13
CA ILE A 544 46.61 -15.15 22.68
C ILE A 544 47.38 -16.20 23.48
N ASP A 545 46.70 -17.15 24.13
CA ASP A 545 47.33 -18.10 25.03
C ASP A 545 46.51 -19.39 25.12
N GLY A 546 47.13 -20.51 24.76
CA GLY A 546 46.52 -21.85 24.90
C GLY A 546 45.16 -22.01 24.20
N GLY A 547 45.04 -21.59 22.92
CA GLY A 547 43.79 -21.67 22.15
C GLY A 547 42.72 -20.67 22.60
N LYS A 548 43.10 -19.68 23.40
CA LYS A 548 42.20 -18.65 23.90
C LYS A 548 42.70 -17.25 23.54
N LEU A 549 41.76 -16.43 23.04
CA LEU A 549 41.98 -14.99 22.83
C LEU A 549 41.49 -14.24 24.06
N ILE A 550 42.35 -13.45 24.66
CA ILE A 550 42.07 -12.62 25.84
C ILE A 550 42.17 -11.17 25.40
N VAL A 551 41.07 -10.44 25.33
CA VAL A 551 40.99 -9.07 24.83
C VAL A 551 40.60 -8.12 25.96
N ASN A 552 41.24 -6.93 26.02
CA ASN A 552 40.80 -5.89 26.91
C ASN A 552 39.37 -5.48 26.59
N ARG A 553 38.52 -5.42 27.64
CA ARG A 553 37.08 -5.18 27.49
C ARG A 553 36.80 -3.86 26.75
N ASP A 554 37.44 -2.78 27.12
CA ASP A 554 37.13 -1.44 26.59
C ASP A 554 37.58 -1.31 25.12
N VAL A 555 38.71 -1.93 24.77
CA VAL A 555 39.19 -2.01 23.38
C VAL A 555 38.20 -2.83 22.51
N LEU A 556 37.70 -3.97 23.01
CA LEU A 556 36.71 -4.78 22.31
C LEU A 556 35.38 -4.03 22.13
N LEU A 557 34.91 -3.34 23.19
CA LEU A 557 33.68 -2.53 23.10
C LEU A 557 33.80 -1.42 22.05
N SER A 558 34.92 -0.69 22.05
CA SER A 558 35.16 0.34 21.04
C SER A 558 35.23 -0.21 19.62
N PHE A 559 35.84 -1.39 19.43
CA PHE A 559 35.89 -2.06 18.14
C PHE A 559 34.49 -2.46 17.66
N LEU A 560 33.69 -3.06 18.55
CA LEU A 560 32.33 -3.50 18.19
C LEU A 560 31.43 -2.30 17.83
N ASP A 561 31.48 -1.23 18.64
CA ASP A 561 30.70 -0.02 18.42
C ASP A 561 31.06 0.64 17.08
N GLN A 562 32.35 0.79 16.77
CA GLN A 562 32.83 1.32 15.48
C GLN A 562 32.36 0.51 14.27
N ASN A 563 32.14 -0.79 14.46
CA ASN A 563 31.65 -1.70 13.42
C ASN A 563 30.12 -1.92 13.49
N GLY A 564 29.40 -1.17 14.35
CA GLY A 564 27.95 -1.20 14.45
C GLY A 564 27.37 -2.44 15.15
N PHE A 565 28.15 -3.11 16.02
CA PHE A 565 27.70 -4.24 16.83
C PHE A 565 27.50 -3.83 18.28
N ASP A 566 26.33 -4.13 18.84
CA ASP A 566 26.08 -3.98 20.28
C ASP A 566 26.64 -5.18 21.05
N TYR A 567 27.57 -4.91 21.97
CA TYR A 567 28.21 -5.95 22.78
C TYR A 567 27.20 -6.74 23.61
N THR A 568 26.17 -6.10 24.16
CA THR A 568 25.19 -6.77 25.02
C THR A 568 24.36 -7.77 24.21
N ALA A 569 24.02 -7.41 22.98
CA ALA A 569 23.27 -8.27 22.07
C ALA A 569 24.10 -9.48 21.61
N VAL A 570 25.38 -9.28 21.23
CA VAL A 570 26.21 -10.36 20.67
C VAL A 570 26.80 -11.26 21.76
N SER A 571 27.19 -10.71 22.92
CA SER A 571 27.90 -11.46 23.96
C SER A 571 27.06 -12.59 24.58
N ARG A 572 25.75 -12.41 24.71
CA ARG A 572 24.82 -13.46 25.18
C ARG A 572 24.84 -14.66 24.23
N LYS A 573 24.70 -14.41 22.94
CA LYS A 573 24.73 -15.44 21.90
C LYS A 573 26.11 -16.10 21.78
N TRP A 574 27.18 -15.34 21.93
CA TRP A 574 28.54 -15.86 21.96
C TRP A 574 28.75 -16.84 23.14
N ALA A 575 28.16 -16.54 24.29
CA ALA A 575 28.21 -17.42 25.45
C ALA A 575 27.35 -18.69 25.25
N GLU A 576 26.23 -18.60 24.59
CA GLU A 576 25.35 -19.74 24.21
C GLU A 576 26.04 -20.63 23.18
N LYS A 577 26.74 -20.07 22.20
CA LYS A 577 27.52 -20.81 21.20
C LYS A 577 28.87 -21.32 21.71
N GLY A 578 29.25 -21.01 22.94
CA GLY A 578 30.51 -21.45 23.53
C GLY A 578 31.73 -20.66 23.06
N TYR A 579 31.56 -19.56 22.36
CA TYR A 579 32.67 -18.69 21.92
C TYR A 579 33.29 -17.92 23.07
N LEU A 580 32.53 -17.61 24.14
CA LEU A 580 33.02 -16.92 25.32
C LEU A 580 33.25 -17.87 26.51
N VAL A 581 34.37 -17.67 27.20
CA VAL A 581 34.68 -18.34 28.46
C VAL A 581 34.01 -17.58 29.61
N ARG A 582 33.21 -18.25 30.43
CA ARG A 582 32.65 -17.66 31.66
C ARG A 582 33.63 -17.82 32.82
N ASN A 583 33.67 -16.83 33.72
CA ASN A 583 34.45 -16.93 34.96
C ASN A 583 33.75 -17.82 35.98
N SER A 584 34.39 -18.04 37.14
CA SER A 584 33.87 -18.88 38.27
C SER A 584 32.53 -18.39 38.84
N GLN A 585 32.13 -17.13 38.55
CA GLN A 585 30.86 -16.53 38.97
C GLN A 585 29.82 -16.52 37.80
N GLY A 586 30.09 -17.21 36.71
CA GLY A 586 29.24 -17.24 35.52
C GLY A 586 29.24 -15.97 34.68
N LYS A 587 30.08 -14.96 34.98
CA LYS A 587 30.18 -13.70 34.24
C LYS A 587 31.14 -13.85 33.06
N MET A 588 30.93 -13.06 32.01
CA MET A 588 31.76 -13.04 30.80
C MET A 588 33.02 -12.18 30.95
N VAL A 589 33.05 -11.27 31.95
CA VAL A 589 34.17 -10.38 32.21
C VAL A 589 35.10 -11.06 33.22
N HIS A 590 36.39 -11.08 32.89
CA HIS A 590 37.44 -11.63 33.75
C HIS A 590 38.34 -10.50 34.28
N GLN A 591 38.52 -10.45 35.60
CA GLN A 591 39.55 -9.61 36.22
C GLN A 591 40.87 -10.39 36.24
N THR A 592 41.79 -10.09 35.36
CA THR A 592 43.03 -10.84 35.21
C THR A 592 44.21 -9.92 34.92
N LYS A 593 45.44 -10.43 35.00
CA LYS A 593 46.65 -9.70 34.60
C LYS A 593 47.09 -10.19 33.22
N VAL A 594 47.31 -9.23 32.31
CA VAL A 594 47.92 -9.48 31.00
C VAL A 594 49.21 -8.66 31.00
N TYR A 595 50.33 -9.30 30.79
CA TYR A 595 51.67 -8.71 30.81
C TYR A 595 51.93 -7.74 31.99
N GLY A 596 51.45 -8.18 33.20
CA GLY A 596 51.65 -7.43 34.44
C GLY A 596 50.58 -6.40 34.79
N ILE A 597 49.70 -6.02 33.88
CA ILE A 597 48.65 -5.02 34.10
C ILE A 597 47.30 -5.73 34.40
N LYS A 598 46.70 -5.43 35.55
CA LYS A 598 45.39 -5.93 35.95
C LYS A 598 44.30 -5.06 35.37
N SER A 599 43.40 -5.66 34.57
CA SER A 599 42.25 -4.97 34.00
C SER A 599 41.10 -5.95 33.74
N SER A 600 40.01 -5.44 33.15
CA SER A 600 38.85 -6.22 32.72
C SER A 600 39.07 -6.80 31.32
N TYR A 601 38.97 -8.09 31.17
CA TYR A 601 39.17 -8.79 29.90
C TYR A 601 37.97 -9.69 29.55
N ILE A 602 37.76 -9.87 28.26
CA ILE A 602 36.87 -10.88 27.69
C ILE A 602 37.73 -12.00 27.15
N LYS A 603 37.32 -13.24 27.38
CA LYS A 603 38.04 -14.43 26.89
C LYS A 603 37.20 -15.19 25.89
N PHE A 604 37.77 -15.39 24.70
CA PHE A 604 37.18 -16.20 23.64
C PHE A 604 37.91 -17.54 23.55
N ASN A 605 37.15 -18.59 23.20
CA ASN A 605 37.71 -19.83 22.66
C ASN A 605 38.00 -19.59 21.18
N LEU A 606 39.22 -19.83 20.73
CA LEU A 606 39.54 -19.84 19.31
C LEU A 606 39.08 -21.15 18.68
N PRO A 607 38.72 -21.17 17.40
CA PRO A 607 38.48 -22.41 16.65
C PRO A 607 39.68 -23.35 16.83
N GLU A 608 39.46 -24.64 17.04
CA GLU A 608 40.52 -25.63 16.93
C GLU A 608 40.98 -25.65 15.49
N ASP A 609 42.32 -25.63 15.27
CA ASP A 609 42.88 -25.80 13.92
C ASP A 609 42.42 -27.17 13.42
N ASP A 610 41.56 -27.18 12.38
CA ASP A 610 41.29 -28.39 11.65
C ASP A 610 42.62 -28.81 10.96
N ASP A 611 43.10 -30.00 11.29
CA ASP A 611 44.37 -30.57 10.76
C ASP A 611 44.36 -30.81 9.23
N THR A 612 43.43 -30.17 8.51
CA THR A 612 43.29 -30.21 7.05
C THR A 612 44.10 -29.12 6.32
N THR A 613 44.73 -28.19 7.04
CA THR A 613 45.64 -27.21 6.45
C THR A 613 47.09 -27.72 6.51
N ASP A 614 47.82 -27.57 5.41
CA ASP A 614 49.27 -27.83 5.37
C ASP A 614 50.02 -26.83 6.27
N LYS A 615 51.30 -27.06 6.52
CA LYS A 615 52.14 -26.24 7.38
C LYS A 615 52.24 -24.76 6.96
N ASP A 616 51.79 -24.43 5.76
CA ASP A 616 51.81 -23.12 5.14
C ASP A 616 50.43 -22.45 5.15
N GLY A 617 49.38 -23.11 5.74
CA GLY A 617 48.03 -22.53 5.94
C GLY A 617 47.09 -22.67 4.72
N PHE A 618 47.40 -23.48 3.75
CA PHE A 618 46.55 -23.76 2.59
C PHE A 618 45.71 -25.01 2.80
N VAL A 619 44.42 -24.95 2.47
CA VAL A 619 43.54 -26.12 2.44
C VAL A 619 43.92 -27.02 1.28
N GLN A 620 44.26 -28.30 1.54
CA GLN A 620 44.44 -29.29 0.48
C GLN A 620 43.10 -29.50 -0.22
N VAL A 621 42.96 -28.95 -1.42
CA VAL A 621 41.84 -29.28 -2.31
C VAL A 621 42.12 -30.66 -2.89
N GLU A 622 41.33 -31.67 -2.51
CA GLU A 622 41.38 -32.99 -3.14
C GLU A 622 41.15 -32.81 -4.67
N ASN A 623 42.15 -33.19 -5.40
CA ASN A 623 42.26 -33.39 -6.86
C ASN A 623 41.01 -33.00 -7.68
N TYR A 624 41.03 -31.81 -8.26
CA TYR A 624 40.39 -31.59 -9.56
C TYR A 624 41.24 -32.29 -10.62
N GLU A 625 40.69 -33.29 -11.34
CA GLU A 625 41.25 -33.79 -12.58
C GLU A 625 41.53 -32.59 -13.48
N GLN A 626 42.80 -32.42 -13.86
CA GLN A 626 43.21 -31.43 -14.85
C GLN A 626 42.53 -31.79 -16.18
N GLU A 627 41.47 -31.08 -16.52
CA GLU A 627 41.06 -30.98 -17.92
C GLU A 627 42.21 -30.31 -18.68
N THR A 628 42.85 -31.07 -19.57
CA THR A 628 43.85 -30.58 -20.49
C THR A 628 43.31 -29.44 -21.32
N LEU A 629 43.97 -28.28 -21.22
CA LEU A 629 43.68 -27.13 -22.06
C LEU A 629 43.82 -27.52 -23.55
N PRO A 630 42.95 -27.10 -24.44
CA PRO A 630 42.96 -27.45 -25.86
C PRO A 630 43.93 -26.55 -26.64
N PHE A 631 45.23 -26.57 -26.27
CA PHE A 631 46.30 -25.99 -27.05
C PHE A 631 47.56 -26.86 -26.89
N ASP A 632 47.58 -27.96 -27.63
CA ASP A 632 48.76 -28.59 -28.22
C ASP A 632 48.42 -29.14 -29.63
#